data_f54cb9902d0c4820d8db655c9ba0ad8b
#
_entry.id   f54cb9902d0c4820d8db655c9ba0ad8b
#
_cell.length_a   1.000
_cell.length_b   1.000
_cell.length_c   1.000
_cell.angle_alpha   90.00
_cell.angle_beta   90.00
_cell.angle_gamma   90.00
#
_symmetry.space_group_name_H-M   'P 1'
#
loop_
_entity.id
_entity.type
_entity.pdbx_description
1 polymer ?
#
loop_
_entity_poly.entity_id
_entity_poly.type
_entity_poly.pdbx_seq_one_letter_code
_entity_poly.pdbx_strand_id
1 'polypeptide(L)'
;MNQIKTKRLVLKKPTKKINTKLIASQIGDWEVAKWLSDVPYPYTEKKAEEWLNNINHDDLRFSIFIGDSFIGGVGVSLEEDNKLDLGYWVGREYWGNGYATEAVMGLIQYIKKETDFKQITACYIKGNNTSANVLRKLGFKEVGECEEYFLSRKKTMSCVDLLLNL
;
A
#
# COMPACT_ATOMS: atom_id res chain seq x y z
N MET A 1 13.02 12.88 -5.95
CA MET A 1 13.46 11.59 -6.55
C MET A 1 12.26 10.87 -7.12
N ASN A 2 12.34 10.37 -8.35
CA ASN A 2 11.17 9.81 -9.04
C ASN A 2 11.01 8.29 -8.88
N GLN A 3 11.97 7.60 -8.26
CA GLN A 3 11.95 6.15 -8.09
C GLN A 3 12.83 5.68 -6.92
N ILE A 4 12.43 4.54 -6.31
CA ILE A 4 13.20 3.81 -5.31
C ILE A 4 13.54 2.45 -5.93
N LYS A 5 14.81 2.06 -5.92
CA LYS A 5 15.26 0.74 -6.38
C LYS A 5 15.53 -0.16 -5.19
N THR A 6 15.02 -1.38 -5.24
CA THR A 6 15.31 -2.45 -4.29
C THR A 6 16.06 -3.60 -4.98
N LYS A 7 16.18 -4.74 -4.36
CA LYS A 7 16.89 -5.88 -4.95
C LYS A 7 16.23 -6.38 -6.24
N ARG A 8 14.90 -6.45 -6.28
CA ARG A 8 14.11 -7.01 -7.40
C ARG A 8 13.12 -6.03 -8.00
N LEU A 9 12.77 -4.97 -7.26
CA LEU A 9 11.67 -4.08 -7.59
C LEU A 9 12.16 -2.66 -7.91
N VAL A 10 11.33 -1.95 -8.66
CA VAL A 10 11.43 -0.51 -8.83
C VAL A 10 10.11 0.11 -8.42
N LEU A 11 10.14 0.99 -7.42
CA LEU A 11 9.00 1.78 -7.00
C LEU A 11 9.06 3.11 -7.75
N LYS A 12 8.08 3.38 -8.60
CA LYS A 12 8.02 4.60 -9.43
C LYS A 12 6.81 5.42 -9.03
N LYS A 13 6.92 6.75 -9.08
CA LYS A 13 5.74 7.61 -8.96
C LYS A 13 4.70 7.17 -9.98
N PRO A 14 3.40 7.06 -9.58
CA PRO A 14 2.36 6.71 -10.52
C PRO A 14 2.29 7.73 -11.66
N THR A 15 2.04 7.26 -12.86
CA THR A 15 1.89 8.10 -14.05
C THR A 15 0.71 7.63 -14.89
N LYS A 16 0.15 8.54 -15.71
CA LYS A 16 -0.91 8.22 -16.67
C LYS A 16 -0.50 7.19 -17.75
N LYS A 17 0.76 6.77 -17.77
CA LYS A 17 1.25 5.75 -18.69
C LYS A 17 0.97 4.32 -18.23
N ILE A 18 0.57 4.14 -16.96
CA ILE A 18 0.20 2.82 -16.44
C ILE A 18 -1.13 2.41 -17.07
N ASN A 19 -1.20 1.18 -17.54
CA ASN A 19 -2.42 0.64 -18.15
C ASN A 19 -3.55 0.53 -17.11
N THR A 20 -4.60 1.30 -17.30
CA THR A 20 -5.76 1.39 -16.40
C THR A 20 -6.54 0.08 -16.29
N LYS A 21 -6.61 -0.70 -17.39
CA LYS A 21 -7.21 -2.05 -17.37
C LYS A 21 -6.41 -2.98 -16.46
N LEU A 22 -5.09 -2.90 -16.50
CA LEU A 22 -4.22 -3.71 -15.64
C LEU A 22 -4.39 -3.33 -14.17
N ILE A 23 -4.42 -2.03 -13.84
CA ILE A 23 -4.71 -1.57 -12.48
C ILE A 23 -6.06 -2.13 -12.03
N ALA A 24 -7.11 -1.92 -12.83
CA ALA A 24 -8.46 -2.35 -12.48
C ALA A 24 -8.58 -3.87 -12.32
N SER A 25 -7.90 -4.67 -13.14
CA SER A 25 -7.93 -6.13 -13.03
C SER A 25 -7.20 -6.65 -11.80
N GLN A 26 -6.13 -6.00 -11.37
CA GLN A 26 -5.35 -6.44 -10.22
C GLN A 26 -5.95 -5.99 -8.89
N ILE A 27 -6.21 -4.70 -8.70
CA ILE A 27 -6.80 -4.18 -7.46
C ILE A 27 -8.29 -4.51 -7.35
N GLY A 28 -8.97 -4.68 -8.48
CA GLY A 28 -10.37 -5.08 -8.57
C GLY A 28 -10.62 -6.59 -8.36
N ASP A 29 -9.58 -7.43 -8.29
CA ASP A 29 -9.73 -8.80 -7.83
C ASP A 29 -10.25 -8.78 -6.38
N TRP A 30 -11.38 -9.44 -6.10
CA TRP A 30 -11.99 -9.48 -4.76
C TRP A 30 -11.01 -9.98 -3.70
N GLU A 31 -10.16 -10.94 -4.04
CA GLU A 31 -9.16 -11.48 -3.12
C GLU A 31 -8.12 -10.43 -2.68
N VAL A 32 -7.92 -9.39 -3.50
CA VAL A 32 -7.08 -8.23 -3.17
C VAL A 32 -7.92 -7.13 -2.50
N ALA A 33 -9.00 -6.70 -3.16
CA ALA A 33 -9.81 -5.55 -2.74
C ALA A 33 -10.42 -5.72 -1.34
N LYS A 34 -10.80 -6.94 -0.96
CA LYS A 34 -11.44 -7.22 0.34
C LYS A 34 -10.58 -6.87 1.57
N TRP A 35 -9.28 -6.68 1.39
CA TRP A 35 -8.32 -6.34 2.45
C TRP A 35 -7.95 -4.85 2.50
N LEU A 36 -8.47 -4.04 1.57
CA LEU A 36 -8.14 -2.63 1.42
C LEU A 36 -9.33 -1.76 1.81
N SER A 37 -9.12 -0.79 2.70
CA SER A 37 -10.20 0.04 3.25
C SER A 37 -10.70 1.08 2.25
N ASP A 38 -9.82 1.73 1.52
CA ASP A 38 -10.09 2.86 0.64
C ASP A 38 -10.35 2.49 -0.83
N VAL A 39 -10.41 1.19 -1.13
CA VAL A 39 -10.66 0.67 -2.48
C VAL A 39 -12.13 0.28 -2.63
N PRO A 40 -12.89 0.95 -3.49
CA PRO A 40 -14.28 0.57 -3.74
C PRO A 40 -14.37 -0.73 -4.54
N TYR A 41 -15.48 -1.47 -4.37
CA TYR A 41 -15.77 -2.68 -5.14
C TYR A 41 -17.17 -2.64 -5.73
N PRO A 42 -17.35 -2.93 -7.02
CA PRO A 42 -16.35 -3.27 -8.03
C PRO A 42 -15.42 -2.08 -8.36
N TYR A 43 -14.15 -2.39 -8.68
CA TYR A 43 -13.17 -1.41 -9.10
C TYR A 43 -13.06 -1.41 -10.63
N THR A 44 -13.45 -0.32 -11.25
CA THR A 44 -13.54 -0.20 -12.72
C THR A 44 -12.32 0.50 -13.31
N GLU A 45 -12.13 0.35 -14.63
CA GLU A 45 -11.11 1.10 -15.36
C GLU A 45 -11.27 2.62 -15.20
N LYS A 46 -12.51 3.11 -15.20
CA LYS A 46 -12.83 4.52 -14.95
C LYS A 46 -12.30 4.99 -13.59
N LYS A 47 -12.43 4.18 -12.55
CA LYS A 47 -11.87 4.50 -11.22
C LYS A 47 -10.35 4.53 -11.23
N ALA A 48 -9.70 3.66 -12.01
CA ALA A 48 -8.25 3.70 -12.19
C ALA A 48 -7.82 5.00 -12.92
N GLU A 49 -8.56 5.43 -13.93
CA GLU A 49 -8.33 6.71 -14.62
C GLU A 49 -8.50 7.91 -13.68
N GLU A 50 -9.60 7.94 -12.91
CA GLU A 50 -9.86 8.97 -11.92
C GLU A 50 -8.75 9.04 -10.86
N TRP A 51 -8.29 7.89 -10.36
CA TRP A 51 -7.18 7.82 -9.44
C TRP A 51 -5.88 8.39 -10.04
N LEU A 52 -5.52 7.98 -11.28
CA LEU A 52 -4.33 8.50 -11.97
C LEU A 52 -4.42 10.00 -12.28
N ASN A 53 -5.63 10.53 -12.49
CA ASN A 53 -5.84 11.97 -12.74
C ASN A 53 -5.73 12.82 -11.47
N ASN A 54 -5.99 12.23 -10.30
CA ASN A 54 -6.01 12.92 -9.01
C ASN A 54 -4.74 12.68 -8.17
N ILE A 55 -3.69 12.09 -8.76
CA ILE A 55 -2.43 11.88 -8.06
C ILE A 55 -1.79 13.21 -7.69
N ASN A 56 -1.53 13.39 -6.41
CA ASN A 56 -0.62 14.42 -5.95
C ASN A 56 0.82 13.89 -6.02
N HIS A 57 1.65 14.54 -6.82
CA HIS A 57 3.05 14.10 -7.00
C HIS A 57 3.94 14.31 -5.77
N ASP A 58 3.47 15.12 -4.80
CA ASP A 58 4.16 15.31 -3.51
C ASP A 58 3.89 14.17 -2.53
N ASP A 59 2.84 13.38 -2.76
CA ASP A 59 2.54 12.20 -1.94
C ASP A 59 3.66 11.15 -2.05
N LEU A 60 3.98 10.50 -0.94
CA LEU A 60 4.91 9.37 -0.90
C LEU A 60 4.20 8.06 -1.30
N ARG A 61 3.61 8.07 -2.51
CA ARG A 61 2.92 6.93 -3.12
C ARG A 61 3.66 6.48 -4.36
N PHE A 62 3.80 5.17 -4.51
CA PHE A 62 4.57 4.56 -5.59
C PHE A 62 3.83 3.35 -6.16
N SER A 63 3.94 3.20 -7.47
CA SER A 63 3.60 1.96 -8.18
C SER A 63 4.77 1.00 -8.13
N ILE A 64 4.50 -0.27 -7.89
CA ILE A 64 5.51 -1.33 -7.76
C ILE A 64 5.69 -2.01 -9.12
N PHE A 65 6.94 -2.12 -9.56
CA PHE A 65 7.30 -2.81 -10.80
C PHE A 65 8.34 -3.90 -10.55
N ILE A 66 8.20 -5.01 -11.26
CA ILE A 66 9.24 -6.01 -11.47
C ILE A 66 9.58 -6.03 -12.96
N GLY A 67 10.81 -5.63 -13.34
CA GLY A 67 11.11 -5.30 -14.74
C GLY A 67 10.15 -4.20 -15.23
N ASP A 68 9.43 -4.49 -16.32
CA ASP A 68 8.42 -3.59 -16.89
C ASP A 68 6.98 -3.89 -16.43
N SER A 69 6.80 -4.94 -15.64
CA SER A 69 5.47 -5.36 -15.17
C SER A 69 5.05 -4.58 -13.94
N PHE A 70 3.91 -3.89 -14.02
CA PHE A 70 3.23 -3.29 -12.87
C PHE A 70 2.60 -4.40 -12.02
N ILE A 71 2.89 -4.43 -10.72
CA ILE A 71 2.46 -5.51 -9.84
C ILE A 71 1.71 -5.07 -8.59
N GLY A 72 1.60 -3.76 -8.33
CA GLY A 72 0.93 -3.27 -7.13
C GLY A 72 1.24 -1.82 -6.79
N GLY A 73 0.91 -1.43 -5.57
CA GLY A 73 1.16 -0.10 -5.03
C GLY A 73 1.64 -0.13 -3.58
N VAL A 74 2.41 0.86 -3.19
CA VAL A 74 2.88 1.11 -1.83
C VAL A 74 2.97 2.61 -1.58
N GLY A 75 2.59 3.06 -0.40
CA GLY A 75 2.69 4.48 -0.08
C GLY A 75 2.35 4.77 1.36
N VAL A 76 2.52 6.02 1.73
CA VAL A 76 2.11 6.56 3.01
C VAL A 76 1.30 7.83 2.81
N SER A 77 0.33 8.05 3.68
CA SER A 77 -0.42 9.30 3.83
C SER A 77 -0.09 9.96 5.16
N LEU A 78 -0.10 11.30 5.15
CA LEU A 78 0.13 12.06 6.38
C LEU A 78 -1.13 11.99 7.26
N GLU A 79 -0.95 11.59 8.51
CA GLU A 79 -1.96 11.63 9.55
C GLU A 79 -1.74 12.78 10.54
N GLU A 80 -2.64 12.91 11.49
CA GLU A 80 -2.49 13.79 12.64
C GLU A 80 -1.21 13.41 13.42
N ASP A 81 -0.73 14.35 14.25
CA ASP A 81 0.50 14.17 15.05
C ASP A 81 1.78 13.90 14.26
N ASN A 82 1.82 14.30 12.97
CA ASN A 82 2.99 14.14 12.12
C ASN A 82 3.45 12.66 11.97
N LYS A 83 2.48 11.74 11.92
CA LYS A 83 2.68 10.33 11.61
C LYS A 83 2.35 10.03 10.16
N LEU A 84 2.91 8.96 9.66
CA LEU A 84 2.62 8.46 8.32
C LEU A 84 1.82 7.16 8.43
N ASP A 85 0.70 7.05 7.71
CA ASP A 85 -0.06 5.81 7.62
C ASP A 85 0.31 5.03 6.36
N LEU A 86 0.70 3.76 6.54
CA LEU A 86 1.18 2.87 5.48
C LEU A 86 0.05 2.12 4.83
N GLY A 87 -0.04 2.21 3.50
CA GLY A 87 -0.86 1.35 2.67
C GLY A 87 -0.05 0.63 1.60
N TYR A 88 -0.38 -0.62 1.31
CA TYR A 88 0.24 -1.39 0.23
C TYR A 88 -0.68 -2.51 -0.26
N TRP A 89 -0.48 -2.90 -1.50
CA TRP A 89 -1.12 -4.06 -2.10
C TRP A 89 -0.27 -4.61 -3.24
N VAL A 90 -0.43 -5.90 -3.52
CA VAL A 90 0.21 -6.61 -4.63
C VAL A 90 -0.84 -7.45 -5.34
N GLY A 91 -0.81 -7.46 -6.65
CA GLY A 91 -1.70 -8.29 -7.47
C GLY A 91 -1.59 -9.77 -7.10
N ARG A 92 -2.72 -10.48 -7.13
CA ARG A 92 -2.84 -11.86 -6.63
C ARG A 92 -1.82 -12.81 -7.23
N GLU A 93 -1.54 -12.69 -8.54
CA GLU A 93 -0.58 -13.55 -9.26
C GLU A 93 0.87 -13.40 -8.78
N TYR A 94 1.18 -12.32 -8.05
CA TYR A 94 2.51 -12.02 -7.53
C TYR A 94 2.69 -12.35 -6.04
N TRP A 95 1.65 -12.90 -5.39
CA TRP A 95 1.71 -13.27 -3.98
C TRP A 95 2.71 -14.42 -3.71
N GLY A 96 3.13 -14.56 -2.46
CA GLY A 96 4.04 -15.62 -2.05
C GLY A 96 5.51 -15.41 -2.42
N ASN A 97 5.86 -14.30 -3.07
CA ASN A 97 7.22 -13.99 -3.51
C ASN A 97 7.97 -13.00 -2.61
N GLY A 98 7.33 -12.47 -1.57
CA GLY A 98 7.92 -11.48 -0.68
C GLY A 98 7.97 -10.05 -1.24
N TYR A 99 7.29 -9.77 -2.35
CA TYR A 99 7.33 -8.45 -2.98
C TYR A 99 6.74 -7.35 -2.12
N ALA A 100 5.65 -7.61 -1.39
CA ALA A 100 5.08 -6.62 -0.46
C ALA A 100 6.10 -6.22 0.62
N THR A 101 6.75 -7.20 1.26
CA THR A 101 7.79 -6.95 2.27
C THR A 101 8.94 -6.13 1.70
N GLU A 102 9.41 -6.48 0.49
CA GLU A 102 10.51 -5.78 -0.17
C GLU A 102 10.14 -4.34 -0.54
N ALA A 103 8.94 -4.13 -1.08
CA ALA A 103 8.46 -2.80 -1.45
C ALA A 103 8.31 -1.88 -0.22
N VAL A 104 7.67 -2.38 0.84
CA VAL A 104 7.48 -1.61 2.08
C VAL A 104 8.83 -1.31 2.73
N MET A 105 9.78 -2.27 2.77
CA MET A 105 11.13 -2.04 3.28
C MET A 105 11.84 -0.92 2.50
N GLY A 106 11.75 -0.94 1.17
CA GLY A 106 12.33 0.10 0.32
C GLY A 106 11.75 1.48 0.61
N LEU A 107 10.43 1.57 0.80
CA LEU A 107 9.76 2.82 1.17
C LEU A 107 10.19 3.30 2.57
N ILE A 108 10.25 2.42 3.56
CA ILE A 108 10.71 2.75 4.92
C ILE A 108 12.14 3.31 4.89
N GLN A 109 13.06 2.68 4.17
CA GLN A 109 14.44 3.14 4.04
C GLN A 109 14.51 4.52 3.38
N TYR A 110 13.69 4.75 2.36
CA TYR A 110 13.56 6.05 1.71
C TYR A 110 13.06 7.11 2.68
N ILE A 111 11.99 6.85 3.44
CA ILE A 111 11.44 7.79 4.43
C ILE A 111 12.48 8.15 5.49
N LYS A 112 13.19 7.15 6.04
CA LYS A 112 14.25 7.36 7.03
C LYS A 112 15.37 8.29 6.55
N LYS A 113 15.70 8.19 5.27
CA LYS A 113 16.82 8.93 4.68
C LYS A 113 16.43 10.32 4.21
N GLU A 114 15.24 10.46 3.64
CA GLU A 114 14.86 11.64 2.85
C GLU A 114 13.82 12.53 3.56
N THR A 115 13.37 12.15 4.76
CA THR A 115 12.36 12.89 5.52
C THR A 115 12.69 12.95 7.01
N ASP A 116 12.01 13.84 7.74
CA ASP A 116 12.15 13.99 9.20
C ASP A 116 11.09 13.22 10.00
N PHE A 117 10.23 12.44 9.35
CA PHE A 117 9.22 11.63 10.03
C PHE A 117 9.86 10.58 10.94
N LYS A 118 9.25 10.36 12.11
CA LYS A 118 9.77 9.45 13.12
C LYS A 118 8.91 8.21 13.33
N GLN A 119 7.69 8.23 12.84
CA GLN A 119 6.73 7.15 13.07
C GLN A 119 5.92 6.83 11.83
N ILE A 120 5.70 5.54 11.61
CA ILE A 120 4.78 5.01 10.60
C ILE A 120 3.76 4.14 11.31
N THR A 121 2.48 4.42 11.09
CA THR A 121 1.36 3.57 11.50
C THR A 121 0.98 2.62 10.37
N ALA A 122 0.31 1.55 10.71
CA ALA A 122 -0.32 0.64 9.78
C ALA A 122 -1.46 -0.10 10.46
N CYS A 123 -2.45 -0.56 9.70
CA CYS A 123 -3.45 -1.46 10.24
C CYS A 123 -3.71 -2.64 9.31
N TYR A 124 -4.27 -3.71 9.85
CA TYR A 124 -4.80 -4.83 9.07
C TYR A 124 -6.11 -5.35 9.67
N ILE A 125 -7.01 -5.86 8.82
CA ILE A 125 -8.23 -6.54 9.29
C ILE A 125 -7.85 -7.77 10.12
N LYS A 126 -8.46 -7.96 11.27
CA LYS A 126 -8.31 -9.19 12.06
C LYS A 126 -8.56 -10.42 11.18
N GLY A 127 -7.60 -11.35 11.18
CA GLY A 127 -7.61 -12.54 10.32
C GLY A 127 -6.79 -12.40 9.03
N ASN A 128 -6.31 -11.21 8.66
CA ASN A 128 -5.34 -11.05 7.57
C ASN A 128 -3.92 -11.37 8.05
N ASN A 129 -3.65 -12.66 8.23
CA ASN A 129 -2.36 -13.12 8.74
C ASN A 129 -1.20 -12.81 7.79
N THR A 130 -1.47 -12.73 6.49
CA THR A 130 -0.45 -12.37 5.50
C THR A 130 0.06 -10.95 5.73
N SER A 131 -0.83 -9.97 5.88
CA SER A 131 -0.45 -8.59 6.17
C SER A 131 0.21 -8.47 7.56
N ALA A 132 -0.34 -9.13 8.58
CA ALA A 132 0.26 -9.20 9.90
C ALA A 132 1.72 -9.66 9.86
N ASN A 133 2.01 -10.72 9.11
CA ASN A 133 3.37 -11.26 8.97
C ASN A 133 4.32 -10.31 8.24
N VAL A 134 3.85 -9.61 7.19
CA VAL A 134 4.64 -8.58 6.49
C VAL A 134 5.03 -7.48 7.46
N LEU A 135 4.08 -6.92 8.18
CA LEU A 135 4.30 -5.80 9.11
C LEU A 135 5.23 -6.20 10.28
N ARG A 136 5.01 -7.37 10.89
CA ARG A 136 5.87 -7.86 11.99
C ARG A 136 7.31 -8.08 11.53
N LYS A 137 7.53 -8.66 10.34
CA LYS A 137 8.89 -8.83 9.77
C LYS A 137 9.60 -7.51 9.55
N LEU A 138 8.88 -6.42 9.32
CA LEU A 138 9.42 -5.08 9.13
C LEU A 138 9.61 -4.29 10.44
N GLY A 139 9.29 -4.91 11.58
CA GLY A 139 9.51 -4.34 12.91
C GLY A 139 8.34 -3.53 13.45
N PHE A 140 7.17 -3.54 12.77
CA PHE A 140 5.97 -2.95 13.33
C PHE A 140 5.51 -3.72 14.57
N LYS A 141 5.09 -3.00 15.59
CA LYS A 141 4.56 -3.55 16.85
C LYS A 141 3.08 -3.23 16.98
N GLU A 142 2.30 -4.20 17.39
CA GLU A 142 0.88 -4.01 17.68
C GLU A 142 0.72 -3.07 18.90
N VAL A 143 -0.10 -2.05 18.75
CA VAL A 143 -0.32 -1.00 19.75
C VAL A 143 -1.78 -0.88 20.18
N GLY A 144 -2.71 -1.50 19.47
CA GLY A 144 -4.11 -1.46 19.80
C GLY A 144 -4.99 -2.12 18.76
N GLU A 145 -6.28 -1.88 18.91
CA GLU A 145 -7.32 -2.32 18.00
C GLU A 145 -8.19 -1.13 17.64
N CYS A 146 -8.70 -1.11 16.41
CA CYS A 146 -9.63 -0.10 15.94
C CYS A 146 -10.73 -0.70 15.09
N GLU A 147 -11.68 0.12 14.73
CA GLU A 147 -12.70 -0.21 13.73
C GLU A 147 -12.56 0.73 12.55
N GLU A 148 -12.55 0.20 11.35
CA GLU A 148 -12.40 0.95 10.12
C GLU A 148 -13.46 0.56 9.10
N TYR A 149 -14.01 1.56 8.38
CA TYR A 149 -14.99 1.31 7.32
C TYR A 149 -14.28 0.92 6.03
N PHE A 150 -14.62 -0.23 5.49
CA PHE A 150 -14.07 -0.75 4.23
C PHE A 150 -15.03 -0.51 3.08
N LEU A 151 -14.64 0.33 2.13
CA LEU A 151 -15.43 0.62 0.93
C LEU A 151 -15.73 -0.63 0.11
N SER A 152 -14.76 -1.54 -0.02
CA SER A 152 -14.91 -2.80 -0.75
C SER A 152 -15.98 -3.70 -0.13
N ARG A 153 -16.07 -3.71 1.19
CA ARG A 153 -17.00 -4.55 1.95
C ARG A 153 -18.31 -3.85 2.31
N LYS A 154 -18.36 -2.52 2.18
CA LYS A 154 -19.47 -1.65 2.59
C LYS A 154 -19.88 -1.86 4.06
N LYS A 155 -18.89 -2.08 4.92
CA LYS A 155 -19.08 -2.27 6.36
C LYS A 155 -17.83 -1.95 7.17
N THR A 156 -18.04 -1.70 8.45
CA THR A 156 -16.97 -1.54 9.44
C THR A 156 -16.36 -2.90 9.80
N MET A 157 -15.04 -2.96 9.88
CA MET A 157 -14.27 -4.16 10.20
C MET A 157 -13.37 -3.88 11.41
N SER A 158 -13.23 -4.90 12.27
CA SER A 158 -12.24 -4.85 13.36
C SER A 158 -10.83 -5.02 12.80
N CYS A 159 -9.96 -4.11 13.19
CA CYS A 159 -8.57 -4.03 12.74
C CYS A 159 -7.61 -4.06 13.93
N VAL A 160 -6.36 -4.35 13.62
CA VAL A 160 -5.23 -4.27 14.56
C VAL A 160 -4.35 -3.12 14.12
N ASP A 161 -4.06 -2.20 15.04
CA ASP A 161 -3.18 -1.06 14.82
C ASP A 161 -1.74 -1.40 15.17
N LEU A 162 -0.82 -0.97 14.33
CA LEU A 162 0.61 -1.16 14.51
C LEU A 162 1.37 0.15 14.38
N LEU A 163 2.52 0.22 15.02
CA LEU A 163 3.43 1.35 14.98
C LEU A 163 4.86 0.88 14.71
N LEU A 164 5.54 1.61 13.85
CA LEU A 164 6.98 1.53 13.63
C LEU A 164 7.63 2.84 13.99
N ASN A 165 8.63 2.82 14.89
CA ASN A 165 9.54 3.93 15.12
C ASN A 165 10.71 3.85 14.14
N LEU A 166 10.97 4.94 13.44
CA LEU A 166 12.00 5.03 12.38
C LEU A 166 13.41 5.25 12.93
#